data_a498fca47a31b0d306faacc1d03bdb10
#
_entry.id   a498fca47a31b0d306faacc1d03bdb10
#
_cell.length_a   1.000
_cell.length_b   1.000
_cell.length_c   1.000
_cell.angle_alpha   90.00
_cell.angle_beta   90.00
_cell.angle_gamma   90.00
#
_symmetry.space_group_name_H-M   'P 1'
#
loop_
_entity.id
_entity.type
_entity.pdbx_description
1 polymer ?
#
loop_
_entity_poly.entity_id
_entity_poly.type
_entity_poly.pdbx_seq_one_letter_code
_entity_poly.pdbx_strand_id
1 'polypeptide(L)'
;MHLPDPPAVILVNPQLGENIGTCARAMLNFGLTEMRIVDPRDGWPNEAAIGPSSGAVSVLENAKVYETVEEATADLSYVLATTARSRDLAKPVLTPAFATAKCRELAGEGAKAGILFGRERWGLSNDEVSRADAIVTYPVNPDFSSLNIAQAVLVFGYEWFAGTQSLPTEALPESAGELAEKKDLVRLFEHLEGELVASGFLNPVEKREGMIRNLRAMFTRAELRANEVQTLRGVIKSLVRLGARRGKGQADEV
;
A
#
# COMPACT_ATOMS: atom_id res chain seq x y z
N MET A 1 10.97 16.02 0.10
CA MET A 1 9.50 16.14 0.08
C MET A 1 9.06 16.38 1.51
N HIS A 2 8.45 17.52 1.81
CA HIS A 2 7.96 17.78 3.18
C HIS A 2 6.63 17.02 3.31
N LEU A 3 6.58 16.03 4.19
CA LEU A 3 5.33 15.35 4.51
C LEU A 3 4.43 16.35 5.27
N PRO A 4 3.11 16.34 5.03
CA PRO A 4 2.20 17.16 5.81
C PRO A 4 2.26 16.76 7.29
N ASP A 5 1.95 17.68 8.20
CA ASP A 5 1.92 17.39 9.63
C ASP A 5 0.90 16.28 9.92
N PRO A 6 1.31 15.19 10.57
CA PRO A 6 0.44 14.05 10.80
C PRO A 6 -0.65 14.38 11.84
N PRO A 7 -1.84 13.74 11.73
CA PRO A 7 -2.87 13.88 12.74
C PRO A 7 -2.44 13.26 14.07
N ALA A 8 -2.86 13.87 15.19
CA ALA A 8 -2.65 13.33 16.52
C ALA A 8 -3.47 12.03 16.71
N VAL A 9 -2.85 10.99 17.23
CA VAL A 9 -3.51 9.76 17.66
C VAL A 9 -3.83 9.87 19.14
N ILE A 10 -5.12 9.81 19.47
CA ILE A 10 -5.63 10.03 20.83
C ILE A 10 -6.21 8.73 21.35
N LEU A 11 -5.57 8.12 22.33
CA LEU A 11 -6.02 6.90 23.00
C LEU A 11 -6.85 7.26 24.22
N VAL A 12 -8.13 6.92 24.22
CA VAL A 12 -9.08 7.29 25.29
C VAL A 12 -9.24 6.13 26.26
N ASN A 13 -8.87 6.31 27.50
CA ASN A 13 -8.86 5.35 28.60
C ASN A 13 -8.27 3.98 28.17
N PRO A 14 -7.06 3.92 27.59
CA PRO A 14 -6.46 2.67 27.22
C PRO A 14 -6.28 1.79 28.47
N GLN A 15 -6.63 0.50 28.35
CA GLN A 15 -6.68 -0.40 29.51
C GLN A 15 -5.38 -1.16 29.75
N LEU A 16 -4.57 -1.37 28.70
CA LEU A 16 -3.35 -2.18 28.75
C LEU A 16 -2.16 -1.37 28.23
N GLY A 17 -1.08 -1.34 29.01
CA GLY A 17 0.19 -0.70 28.58
C GLY A 17 0.74 -1.31 27.29
N GLU A 18 0.59 -2.62 27.11
CA GLU A 18 1.01 -3.35 25.93
C GLU A 18 0.31 -2.85 24.64
N ASN A 19 -0.96 -2.48 24.76
CA ASN A 19 -1.70 -1.90 23.65
C ASN A 19 -1.19 -0.50 23.30
N ILE A 20 -0.85 0.31 24.29
CA ILE A 20 -0.23 1.64 24.06
C ILE A 20 1.11 1.47 23.31
N GLY A 21 1.94 0.53 23.77
CA GLY A 21 3.22 0.22 23.11
C GLY A 21 3.04 -0.26 21.67
N THR A 22 2.08 -1.15 21.43
CA THR A 22 1.77 -1.65 20.09
C THR A 22 1.19 -0.54 19.19
N CYS A 23 0.39 0.39 19.75
CA CYS A 23 -0.06 1.58 19.03
C CYS A 23 1.12 2.48 18.64
N ALA A 24 2.07 2.72 19.54
CA ALA A 24 3.27 3.51 19.25
C ALA A 24 4.06 2.92 18.07
N ARG A 25 4.23 1.59 18.04
CA ARG A 25 4.85 0.88 16.91
C ARG A 25 4.06 1.08 15.61
N ALA A 26 2.76 0.88 15.64
CA ALA A 26 1.88 1.09 14.49
C ALA A 26 1.97 2.53 13.96
N MET A 27 1.99 3.51 14.85
CA MET A 27 2.14 4.93 14.53
C MET A 27 3.46 5.21 13.82
N LEU A 28 4.58 4.79 14.41
CA LEU A 28 5.90 5.08 13.86
C LEU A 28 6.14 4.42 12.50
N ASN A 29 5.58 3.24 12.25
CA ASN A 29 5.64 2.57 10.95
C ASN A 29 5.10 3.45 9.81
N PHE A 30 4.18 4.37 10.11
CA PHE A 30 3.51 5.22 9.13
C PHE A 30 3.71 6.72 9.37
N GLY A 31 4.75 7.08 10.11
CA GLY A 31 5.12 8.49 10.32
C GLY A 31 4.15 9.29 11.20
N LEU A 32 3.29 8.62 11.97
CA LEU A 32 2.47 9.25 13.00
C LEU A 32 3.31 9.36 14.29
N THR A 33 3.57 10.56 14.76
CA THR A 33 4.50 10.79 15.88
C THR A 33 3.85 11.42 17.11
N GLU A 34 2.67 12.04 16.98
CA GLU A 34 1.97 12.68 18.09
C GLU A 34 0.97 11.71 18.72
N MET A 35 1.34 11.16 19.89
CA MET A 35 0.47 10.34 20.72
C MET A 35 -0.09 11.17 21.88
N ARG A 36 -1.40 11.14 22.08
CA ARG A 36 -2.10 11.68 23.23
C ARG A 36 -2.82 10.55 23.97
N ILE A 37 -2.72 10.54 25.28
CA ILE A 37 -3.32 9.51 26.12
C ILE A 37 -4.27 10.21 27.10
N VAL A 38 -5.53 9.82 27.08
CA VAL A 38 -6.55 10.38 28.00
C VAL A 38 -6.84 9.36 29.07
N ASP A 39 -6.63 9.71 30.33
CA ASP A 39 -6.97 8.94 31.53
C ASP A 39 -6.62 7.44 31.40
N PRO A 40 -5.34 7.08 31.26
CA PRO A 40 -4.92 5.68 31.14
C PRO A 40 -5.20 4.93 32.45
N ARG A 41 -5.89 3.77 32.36
CA ARG A 41 -6.32 2.99 33.54
C ARG A 41 -5.17 2.65 34.51
N ASP A 42 -4.04 2.24 33.95
CA ASP A 42 -2.89 1.76 34.73
C ASP A 42 -1.82 2.85 34.91
N GLY A 43 -2.20 4.13 34.63
CA GLY A 43 -1.30 5.28 34.73
C GLY A 43 -0.29 5.40 33.59
N TRP A 44 0.45 6.49 33.59
CA TRP A 44 1.52 6.81 32.65
C TRP A 44 2.65 7.56 33.36
N PRO A 45 3.93 7.31 33.08
CA PRO A 45 4.45 6.28 32.13
C PRO A 45 4.20 4.85 32.60
N ASN A 46 4.14 3.91 31.64
CA ASN A 46 3.83 2.50 31.87
C ASN A 46 4.91 1.61 31.25
N GLU A 47 5.64 0.86 32.07
CA GLU A 47 6.74 -0.01 31.63
C GLU A 47 6.26 -1.14 30.68
N ALA A 48 5.02 -1.61 30.84
CA ALA A 48 4.44 -2.63 29.97
C ALA A 48 4.31 -2.16 28.50
N ALA A 49 4.37 -0.86 28.22
CA ALA A 49 4.35 -0.32 26.88
C ALA A 49 5.69 -0.44 26.14
N ILE A 50 6.82 -0.54 26.86
CA ILE A 50 8.16 -0.45 26.27
C ILE A 50 8.44 -1.64 25.36
N GLY A 51 8.26 -2.87 25.85
CA GLY A 51 8.53 -4.08 25.06
C GLY A 51 7.75 -4.14 23.74
N PRO A 52 6.40 -4.01 23.77
CA PRO A 52 5.57 -4.04 22.58
C PRO A 52 5.81 -2.90 21.59
N SER A 53 6.40 -1.78 22.02
CA SER A 53 6.75 -0.65 21.13
C SER A 53 7.84 -1.02 20.11
N SER A 54 8.66 -2.05 20.40
CA SER A 54 9.65 -2.60 19.47
C SER A 54 10.55 -1.55 18.80
N GLY A 55 11.05 -0.59 19.59
CA GLY A 55 11.90 0.52 19.11
C GLY A 55 11.16 1.84 18.84
N ALA A 56 9.83 1.87 18.89
CA ALA A 56 9.06 3.11 18.77
C ALA A 56 9.01 3.89 20.10
N VAL A 57 10.10 3.86 20.87
CA VAL A 57 10.20 4.47 22.21
C VAL A 57 10.03 5.98 22.13
N SER A 58 10.50 6.62 21.06
CA SER A 58 10.35 8.08 20.86
C SER A 58 8.89 8.55 20.83
N VAL A 59 7.95 7.72 20.35
CA VAL A 59 6.52 8.03 20.38
C VAL A 59 5.99 7.98 21.81
N LEU A 60 6.46 7.01 22.62
CA LEU A 60 6.08 6.88 24.03
C LEU A 60 6.64 8.01 24.88
N GLU A 61 7.91 8.37 24.68
CA GLU A 61 8.59 9.44 25.42
C GLU A 61 7.98 10.82 25.16
N ASN A 62 7.49 11.05 23.94
CA ASN A 62 6.82 12.29 23.56
C ASN A 62 5.29 12.27 23.78
N ALA A 63 4.74 11.15 24.27
CA ALA A 63 3.31 11.03 24.54
C ALA A 63 2.87 12.00 25.62
N LYS A 64 1.77 12.72 25.36
CA LYS A 64 1.18 13.66 26.31
C LYS A 64 -0.04 13.04 26.98
N VAL A 65 -0.15 13.23 28.29
CA VAL A 65 -1.28 12.72 29.08
C VAL A 65 -2.23 13.84 29.39
N TYR A 66 -3.52 13.56 29.31
CA TYR A 66 -4.61 14.47 29.56
C TYR A 66 -5.64 13.81 30.48
N GLU A 67 -6.36 14.62 31.27
CA GLU A 67 -7.43 14.09 32.11
C GLU A 67 -8.72 13.87 31.31
N THR A 68 -8.98 14.69 30.29
CA THR A 68 -10.23 14.68 29.52
C THR A 68 -9.98 14.71 28.00
N VAL A 69 -10.98 14.27 27.24
CA VAL A 69 -10.96 14.37 25.77
C VAL A 69 -10.95 15.83 25.32
N GLU A 70 -11.64 16.70 26.04
CA GLU A 70 -11.67 18.14 25.78
C GLU A 70 -10.27 18.77 25.81
N GLU A 71 -9.51 18.46 26.83
CA GLU A 71 -8.13 18.96 26.96
C GLU A 71 -7.24 18.37 25.86
N ALA A 72 -7.42 17.06 25.59
CA ALA A 72 -6.65 16.38 24.56
C ALA A 72 -6.95 16.85 23.13
N THR A 73 -8.03 17.56 22.90
CA THR A 73 -8.45 18.04 21.58
C THR A 73 -8.50 19.56 21.45
N ALA A 74 -8.19 20.30 22.52
CA ALA A 74 -8.39 21.76 22.61
C ALA A 74 -7.62 22.58 21.54
N ASP A 75 -6.50 22.09 21.05
CA ASP A 75 -5.67 22.73 20.01
C ASP A 75 -5.92 22.21 18.60
N LEU A 76 -6.91 21.31 18.43
CA LEU A 76 -7.24 20.70 17.14
C LEU A 76 -8.37 21.45 16.45
N SER A 77 -8.29 21.57 15.14
CA SER A 77 -9.31 22.17 14.29
C SER A 77 -10.33 21.13 13.76
N TYR A 78 -9.97 19.83 13.79
CA TYR A 78 -10.81 18.76 13.31
C TYR A 78 -10.55 17.47 14.08
N VAL A 79 -11.60 16.88 14.60
CA VAL A 79 -11.52 15.67 15.42
C VAL A 79 -12.34 14.55 14.79
N LEU A 80 -11.71 13.39 14.65
CA LEU A 80 -12.32 12.15 14.18
C LEU A 80 -12.55 11.21 15.36
N ALA A 81 -13.61 10.40 15.32
CA ALA A 81 -13.88 9.38 16.33
C ALA A 81 -14.09 8.00 15.69
N THR A 82 -13.34 7.00 16.12
CA THR A 82 -13.48 5.63 15.62
C THR A 82 -14.64 4.91 16.32
N THR A 83 -15.50 4.24 15.57
CA THR A 83 -16.54 3.36 16.13
C THR A 83 -16.94 2.26 15.17
N ALA A 84 -17.14 1.04 15.71
CA ALA A 84 -17.72 -0.09 14.99
C ALA A 84 -19.25 -0.14 15.11
N ARG A 85 -19.85 0.71 15.97
CA ARG A 85 -21.30 0.66 16.24
C ARG A 85 -22.01 1.74 15.44
N SER A 86 -23.18 1.40 14.87
CA SER A 86 -24.12 2.41 14.39
C SER A 86 -24.57 3.27 15.56
N ARG A 87 -24.54 4.58 15.38
CA ARG A 87 -24.93 5.55 16.40
C ARG A 87 -25.95 6.52 15.81
N ASP A 88 -26.96 6.85 16.60
CA ASP A 88 -28.00 7.82 16.23
C ASP A 88 -27.48 9.28 16.34
N LEU A 89 -26.30 9.50 15.79
CA LEU A 89 -25.68 10.82 15.75
C LEU A 89 -25.61 11.28 14.29
N ALA A 90 -26.20 12.44 14.01
CA ALA A 90 -26.18 13.05 12.67
C ALA A 90 -24.78 13.62 12.35
N LYS A 91 -23.80 12.74 12.15
CA LYS A 91 -22.42 13.08 11.80
C LYS A 91 -22.00 12.38 10.50
N PRO A 92 -21.10 13.00 9.71
CA PRO A 92 -20.49 12.32 8.58
C PRO A 92 -19.81 11.01 9.02
N VAL A 93 -20.01 9.94 8.25
CA VAL A 93 -19.34 8.66 8.46
C VAL A 93 -18.35 8.46 7.33
N LEU A 94 -17.09 8.29 7.68
CA LEU A 94 -15.96 8.17 6.75
C LEU A 94 -15.30 6.81 6.86
N THR A 95 -14.73 6.32 5.77
CA THR A 95 -13.74 5.23 5.83
C THR A 95 -12.37 5.79 6.23
N PRO A 96 -11.42 4.96 6.69
CA PRO A 96 -10.05 5.42 7.00
C PRO A 96 -9.40 6.17 5.83
N ALA A 97 -9.60 5.73 4.58
CA ALA A 97 -9.06 6.37 3.39
C ALA A 97 -9.58 7.82 3.22
N PHE A 98 -10.90 8.03 3.36
CA PHE A 98 -11.50 9.37 3.27
C PHE A 98 -11.13 10.24 4.48
N ALA A 99 -11.07 9.68 5.67
CA ALA A 99 -10.69 10.39 6.88
C ALA A 99 -9.24 10.92 6.79
N THR A 100 -8.32 10.08 6.34
CA THR A 100 -6.90 10.48 6.17
C THR A 100 -6.71 11.45 5.01
N ALA A 101 -7.48 11.34 3.93
CA ALA A 101 -7.49 12.32 2.85
C ALA A 101 -7.90 13.71 3.38
N LYS A 102 -8.95 13.77 4.23
CA LYS A 102 -9.39 15.02 4.88
C LYS A 102 -8.32 15.58 5.82
N CYS A 103 -7.64 14.72 6.59
CA CYS A 103 -6.53 15.16 7.44
C CYS A 103 -5.37 15.76 6.62
N ARG A 104 -5.04 15.17 5.44
CA ARG A 104 -3.99 15.71 4.55
C ARG A 104 -4.37 17.07 3.96
N GLU A 105 -5.63 17.23 3.54
CA GLU A 105 -6.18 18.51 3.08
C GLU A 105 -6.00 19.60 4.14
N LEU A 106 -6.46 19.34 5.36
CA LEU A 106 -6.38 20.27 6.49
C LEU A 106 -4.93 20.59 6.88
N ALA A 107 -4.05 19.59 6.89
CA ALA A 107 -2.63 19.82 7.14
C ALA A 107 -1.99 20.72 6.07
N GLY A 108 -2.40 20.61 4.81
CA GLY A 108 -2.01 21.52 3.73
C GLY A 108 -2.44 22.98 3.95
N GLU A 109 -3.51 23.19 4.72
CA GLU A 109 -4.02 24.50 5.13
C GLU A 109 -3.43 24.98 6.47
N GLY A 110 -2.54 24.19 7.09
CA GLY A 110 -1.95 24.48 8.39
C GLY A 110 -2.86 24.18 9.58
N ALA A 111 -3.99 23.50 9.35
CA ALA A 111 -4.92 23.09 10.40
C ALA A 111 -4.53 21.73 10.98
N LYS A 112 -4.67 21.60 12.32
CA LYS A 112 -4.35 20.37 13.04
C LYS A 112 -5.58 19.47 13.15
N ALA A 113 -5.39 18.18 12.86
CA ALA A 113 -6.41 17.16 13.05
C ALA A 113 -5.99 16.11 14.07
N GLY A 114 -6.97 15.40 14.65
CA GLY A 114 -6.71 14.27 15.52
C GLY A 114 -7.80 13.19 15.38
N ILE A 115 -7.48 11.99 15.85
CA ILE A 115 -8.39 10.86 15.82
C ILE A 115 -8.45 10.16 17.17
N LEU A 116 -9.67 9.97 17.67
CA LEU A 116 -9.96 9.29 18.93
C LEU A 116 -10.09 7.78 18.70
N PHE A 117 -9.37 7.01 19.49
CA PHE A 117 -9.50 5.56 19.62
C PHE A 117 -9.97 5.25 21.04
N GLY A 118 -11.07 4.53 21.15
CA GLY A 118 -11.66 4.22 22.44
C GLY A 118 -11.09 2.98 23.12
N ARG A 119 -11.62 2.68 24.30
CA ARG A 119 -11.28 1.52 25.13
C ARG A 119 -11.42 0.22 24.36
N GLU A 120 -10.58 -0.75 24.67
CA GLU A 120 -10.56 -2.06 24.00
C GLU A 120 -11.90 -2.82 24.09
N ARG A 121 -12.59 -2.73 25.21
CA ARG A 121 -13.85 -3.46 25.44
C ARG A 121 -15.11 -2.71 24.99
N TRP A 122 -15.14 -1.40 25.20
CA TRP A 122 -16.36 -0.61 25.11
C TRP A 122 -16.32 0.42 23.99
N GLY A 123 -15.13 0.70 23.46
CA GLY A 123 -14.91 1.78 22.50
C GLY A 123 -15.09 3.16 23.14
N LEU A 124 -15.45 4.12 22.33
CA LEU A 124 -15.79 5.48 22.75
C LEU A 124 -17.24 5.54 23.28
N SER A 125 -17.51 6.38 24.29
CA SER A 125 -18.86 6.72 24.73
C SER A 125 -19.57 7.62 23.71
N ASN A 126 -20.89 7.79 23.89
CA ASN A 126 -21.66 8.73 23.05
C ASN A 126 -21.19 10.18 23.24
N ASP A 127 -20.83 10.56 24.46
CA ASP A 127 -20.33 11.91 24.76
C ASP A 127 -19.00 12.15 24.03
N GLU A 128 -18.07 11.20 24.07
CA GLU A 128 -16.78 11.30 23.37
C GLU A 128 -16.96 11.39 21.86
N VAL A 129 -17.83 10.55 21.26
CA VAL A 129 -18.16 10.61 19.84
C VAL A 129 -18.89 11.90 19.48
N SER A 130 -19.71 12.45 20.39
CA SER A 130 -20.42 13.71 20.13
C SER A 130 -19.50 14.91 19.91
N ARG A 131 -18.29 14.87 20.46
CA ARG A 131 -17.27 15.93 20.36
C ARG A 131 -16.47 15.90 19.06
N ALA A 132 -16.52 14.78 18.32
CA ALA A 132 -15.83 14.67 17.04
C ALA A 132 -16.64 15.30 15.90
N ASP A 133 -15.96 15.79 14.86
CA ASP A 133 -16.58 16.37 13.67
C ASP A 133 -17.11 15.28 12.73
N ALA A 134 -16.46 14.11 12.68
CA ALA A 134 -16.88 12.97 11.88
C ALA A 134 -16.56 11.63 12.57
N ILE A 135 -17.28 10.60 12.15
CA ILE A 135 -17.10 9.21 12.60
C ILE A 135 -16.26 8.47 11.56
N VAL A 136 -15.30 7.67 12.04
CA VAL A 136 -14.53 6.74 11.19
C VAL A 136 -14.97 5.32 11.46
N THR A 137 -15.49 4.65 10.43
CA THR A 137 -15.89 3.25 10.48
C THR A 137 -15.02 2.42 9.56
N TYR A 138 -14.47 1.35 10.10
CA TYR A 138 -13.64 0.42 9.34
C TYR A 138 -14.52 -0.59 8.59
N PRO A 139 -14.29 -0.83 7.30
CA PRO A 139 -14.97 -1.89 6.56
C PRO A 139 -14.39 -3.25 7.00
N VAL A 140 -15.01 -3.85 8.00
CA VAL A 140 -14.65 -5.15 8.57
C VAL A 140 -15.78 -6.15 8.42
N ASN A 141 -15.49 -7.44 8.68
CA ASN A 141 -16.53 -8.48 8.70
C ASN A 141 -17.63 -8.11 9.70
N PRO A 142 -18.90 -7.99 9.28
CA PRO A 142 -20.01 -7.64 10.17
C PRO A 142 -20.19 -8.61 11.35
N ASP A 143 -19.87 -9.88 11.14
CA ASP A 143 -19.99 -10.93 12.19
C ASP A 143 -18.82 -10.86 13.20
N PHE A 144 -17.74 -10.14 12.88
CA PHE A 144 -16.56 -9.96 13.73
C PHE A 144 -15.96 -8.56 13.52
N SER A 145 -16.67 -7.55 13.99
CA SER A 145 -16.38 -6.14 13.73
C SER A 145 -15.41 -5.49 14.72
N SER A 146 -15.06 -6.19 15.81
CA SER A 146 -14.16 -5.63 16.83
C SER A 146 -12.71 -5.76 16.40
N LEU A 147 -12.03 -4.62 16.23
CA LEU A 147 -10.59 -4.55 16.03
C LEU A 147 -9.88 -4.30 17.37
N ASN A 148 -8.70 -4.88 17.54
CA ASN A 148 -7.77 -4.42 18.57
C ASN A 148 -7.39 -2.96 18.28
N ILE A 149 -7.20 -2.15 19.33
CA ILE A 149 -6.92 -0.72 19.18
C ILE A 149 -5.67 -0.45 18.32
N ALA A 150 -4.62 -1.22 18.49
CA ALA A 150 -3.39 -1.05 17.70
C ALA A 150 -3.58 -1.47 16.23
N GLN A 151 -4.45 -2.45 15.95
CA GLN A 151 -4.83 -2.80 14.57
C GLN A 151 -5.61 -1.66 13.91
N ALA A 152 -6.52 -1.03 14.64
CA ALA A 152 -7.26 0.13 14.13
C ALA A 152 -6.30 1.32 13.85
N VAL A 153 -5.37 1.60 14.74
CA VAL A 153 -4.32 2.61 14.54
C VAL A 153 -3.44 2.25 13.33
N LEU A 154 -3.08 0.98 13.16
CA LEU A 154 -2.27 0.51 12.03
C LEU A 154 -2.94 0.79 10.67
N VAL A 155 -4.22 0.42 10.55
CA VAL A 155 -4.98 0.64 9.29
C VAL A 155 -5.12 2.13 9.00
N PHE A 156 -5.42 2.96 9.99
CA PHE A 156 -5.47 4.41 9.82
C PHE A 156 -4.11 4.98 9.40
N GLY A 157 -3.04 4.55 10.05
CA GLY A 157 -1.68 4.97 9.73
C GLY A 157 -1.27 4.55 8.31
N TYR A 158 -1.62 3.34 7.89
CA TYR A 158 -1.38 2.87 6.52
C TYR A 158 -2.06 3.79 5.48
N GLU A 159 -3.33 4.09 5.66
CA GLU A 159 -4.08 4.98 4.75
C GLU A 159 -3.53 6.41 4.75
N TRP A 160 -3.08 6.88 5.91
CA TRP A 160 -2.38 8.17 6.02
C TRP A 160 -1.11 8.17 5.16
N PHE A 161 -0.22 7.21 5.38
CA PHE A 161 1.07 7.15 4.72
C PHE A 161 0.96 6.84 3.23
N ALA A 162 0.11 5.88 2.86
CA ALA A 162 -0.11 5.49 1.46
C ALA A 162 -0.58 6.70 0.62
N GLY A 163 -1.43 7.55 1.17
CA GLY A 163 -1.88 8.75 0.48
C GLY A 163 -0.85 9.88 0.36
N THR A 164 0.30 9.78 1.04
CA THR A 164 1.44 10.71 0.89
C THR A 164 2.46 10.23 -0.12
N GLN A 165 2.36 8.97 -0.59
CA GLN A 165 3.29 8.32 -1.49
C GLN A 165 2.73 8.22 -2.90
N SER A 166 3.54 8.56 -3.88
CA SER A 166 3.30 8.22 -5.29
C SER A 166 3.98 6.87 -5.59
N LEU A 167 3.50 5.81 -4.93
CA LEU A 167 4.04 4.49 -5.18
C LEU A 167 3.48 3.95 -6.49
N PRO A 168 4.33 3.42 -7.40
CA PRO A 168 3.83 2.75 -8.58
C PRO A 168 3.03 1.52 -8.16
N THR A 169 1.89 1.30 -8.81
CA THR A 169 1.01 0.14 -8.55
C THR A 169 1.74 -1.18 -8.83
N GLU A 170 2.74 -1.12 -9.68
CA GLU A 170 3.57 -2.24 -10.11
C GLU A 170 4.98 -1.75 -10.37
N ALA A 171 5.99 -2.30 -9.69
CA ALA A 171 7.39 -1.92 -9.88
C ALA A 171 8.23 -3.18 -10.13
N LEU A 172 8.89 -3.22 -11.28
CA LEU A 172 9.96 -4.18 -11.52
C LEU A 172 11.26 -3.67 -10.87
N PRO A 173 12.19 -4.57 -10.49
CA PRO A 173 13.50 -4.17 -10.03
C PRO A 173 14.19 -3.25 -11.04
N GLU A 174 14.99 -2.28 -10.58
CA GLU A 174 15.78 -1.40 -11.46
C GLU A 174 16.68 -2.17 -12.42
N SER A 175 17.13 -3.37 -12.01
CA SER A 175 17.91 -4.29 -12.85
C SER A 175 17.14 -4.85 -14.05
N ALA A 176 15.82 -4.72 -14.09
CA ALA A 176 15.02 -5.20 -15.24
C ALA A 176 15.31 -4.40 -16.54
N GLY A 177 15.89 -3.21 -16.44
CA GLY A 177 16.18 -2.35 -17.57
C GLY A 177 14.95 -1.61 -18.13
N GLU A 178 15.16 -0.82 -19.17
CA GLU A 178 14.11 -0.05 -19.81
C GLU A 178 13.21 -0.91 -20.71
N LEU A 179 11.96 -0.48 -20.89
CA LEU A 179 11.05 -1.08 -21.87
C LEU A 179 11.68 -1.01 -23.26
N ALA A 180 11.53 -2.08 -24.04
CA ALA A 180 12.03 -2.12 -25.42
C ALA A 180 11.31 -1.06 -26.27
N GLU A 181 12.07 -0.31 -27.06
CA GLU A 181 11.48 0.62 -28.02
C GLU A 181 10.70 -0.16 -29.10
N LYS A 182 9.64 0.42 -29.61
CA LYS A 182 8.82 -0.22 -30.64
C LYS A 182 9.62 -0.64 -31.88
N LYS A 183 10.65 0.12 -32.23
CA LYS A 183 11.55 -0.25 -33.33
C LYS A 183 12.29 -1.59 -33.11
N ASP A 184 12.65 -1.88 -31.84
CA ASP A 184 13.36 -3.12 -31.51
C ASP A 184 12.41 -4.32 -31.46
N LEU A 185 11.16 -4.13 -31.04
CA LEU A 185 10.11 -5.14 -31.16
C LEU A 185 9.80 -5.44 -32.63
N VAL A 186 9.73 -4.44 -33.50
CA VAL A 186 9.53 -4.66 -34.94
C VAL A 186 10.65 -5.50 -35.50
N ARG A 187 11.91 -5.19 -35.18
CA ARG A 187 13.08 -5.98 -35.61
C ARG A 187 13.10 -7.40 -35.06
N LEU A 188 12.57 -7.62 -33.84
CA LEU A 188 12.38 -8.95 -33.28
C LEU A 188 11.32 -9.72 -34.10
N PHE A 189 10.20 -9.08 -34.41
CA PHE A 189 9.13 -9.69 -35.19
C PHE A 189 9.60 -10.05 -36.61
N GLU A 190 10.24 -9.15 -37.32
CA GLU A 190 10.80 -9.39 -38.64
C GLU A 190 11.76 -10.62 -38.65
N HIS A 191 12.64 -10.70 -37.66
CA HIS A 191 13.57 -11.81 -37.50
C HIS A 191 12.84 -13.13 -37.21
N LEU A 192 11.93 -13.15 -36.22
CA LEU A 192 11.18 -14.33 -35.85
C LEU A 192 10.26 -14.82 -36.98
N GLU A 193 9.52 -13.93 -37.60
CA GLU A 193 8.60 -14.22 -38.68
C GLU A 193 9.34 -14.79 -39.91
N GLY A 194 10.50 -14.22 -40.24
CA GLY A 194 11.34 -14.73 -41.34
C GLY A 194 11.77 -16.17 -41.12
N GLU A 195 12.23 -16.50 -39.90
CA GLU A 195 12.64 -17.87 -39.57
C GLU A 195 11.46 -18.86 -39.48
N LEU A 196 10.31 -18.37 -38.98
CA LEU A 196 9.10 -19.19 -38.94
C LEU A 196 8.50 -19.47 -40.33
N VAL A 197 8.67 -18.56 -41.30
CA VAL A 197 8.33 -18.83 -42.71
C VAL A 197 9.30 -19.87 -43.29
N ALA A 198 10.60 -19.69 -43.05
CA ALA A 198 11.63 -20.61 -43.57
C ALA A 198 11.49 -22.03 -43.01
N SER A 199 11.09 -22.16 -41.72
CA SER A 199 10.85 -23.47 -41.11
C SER A 199 9.52 -24.15 -41.50
N GLY A 200 8.64 -23.43 -42.20
CA GLY A 200 7.31 -23.92 -42.56
C GLY A 200 6.27 -23.83 -41.45
N PHE A 201 6.59 -23.26 -40.28
CA PHE A 201 5.66 -23.13 -39.16
C PHE A 201 4.44 -22.29 -39.53
N LEU A 202 4.63 -21.25 -40.35
CA LEU A 202 3.55 -20.34 -40.79
C LEU A 202 2.80 -20.84 -42.02
N ASN A 203 2.55 -22.15 -42.11
CA ASN A 203 1.73 -22.77 -43.14
C ASN A 203 0.41 -23.29 -42.54
N PRO A 204 -0.69 -23.37 -43.30
CA PRO A 204 -0.83 -22.91 -44.68
C PRO A 204 -0.88 -21.39 -44.82
N VAL A 205 -0.61 -20.91 -46.03
CA VAL A 205 -0.47 -19.45 -46.34
C VAL A 205 -1.72 -18.67 -45.97
N GLU A 206 -2.90 -19.24 -46.11
CA GLU A 206 -4.21 -18.60 -45.80
C GLU A 206 -4.34 -18.25 -44.31
N LYS A 207 -3.66 -18.93 -43.39
CA LYS A 207 -3.69 -18.71 -41.96
C LYS A 207 -2.52 -17.86 -41.47
N ARG A 208 -1.52 -17.58 -42.29
CA ARG A 208 -0.27 -16.93 -41.95
C ARG A 208 -0.48 -15.59 -41.28
N GLU A 209 -1.30 -14.71 -41.84
CA GLU A 209 -1.55 -13.36 -41.28
C GLU A 209 -2.18 -13.40 -39.88
N GLY A 210 -3.09 -14.36 -39.67
CA GLY A 210 -3.70 -14.56 -38.34
C GLY A 210 -2.67 -15.04 -37.30
N MET A 211 -1.80 -15.99 -37.69
CA MET A 211 -0.74 -16.51 -36.84
C MET A 211 0.28 -15.41 -36.49
N ILE A 212 0.68 -14.59 -37.46
CA ILE A 212 1.60 -13.45 -37.23
C ILE A 212 0.97 -12.44 -36.25
N ARG A 213 -0.31 -12.07 -36.46
CA ARG A 213 -0.99 -11.17 -35.52
C ARG A 213 -1.04 -11.71 -34.10
N ASN A 214 -1.29 -13.00 -33.94
CA ASN A 214 -1.31 -13.63 -32.62
C ASN A 214 0.09 -13.65 -31.96
N LEU A 215 1.14 -13.96 -32.71
CA LEU A 215 2.52 -13.93 -32.22
C LEU A 215 2.90 -12.51 -31.78
N ARG A 216 2.64 -11.50 -32.61
CA ARG A 216 2.89 -10.10 -32.25
C ARG A 216 2.12 -9.67 -31.01
N ALA A 217 0.87 -10.07 -30.87
CA ALA A 217 0.03 -9.77 -29.69
C ALA A 217 0.61 -10.41 -28.40
N MET A 218 1.13 -11.66 -28.48
CA MET A 218 1.76 -12.31 -27.34
C MET A 218 2.97 -11.53 -26.82
N PHE A 219 3.90 -11.19 -27.69
CA PHE A 219 5.12 -10.45 -27.31
C PHE A 219 4.83 -8.99 -26.93
N THR A 220 3.87 -8.35 -27.57
CA THR A 220 3.47 -6.96 -27.22
C THR A 220 2.85 -6.89 -25.82
N ARG A 221 2.05 -7.91 -25.44
CA ARG A 221 1.43 -8.02 -24.11
C ARG A 221 2.45 -8.35 -23.02
N ALA A 222 3.57 -8.96 -23.37
CA ALA A 222 4.63 -9.32 -22.43
C ALA A 222 5.48 -8.12 -21.96
N GLU A 223 5.27 -6.93 -22.56
CA GLU A 223 5.97 -5.68 -22.17
C GLU A 223 7.51 -5.85 -22.06
N LEU A 224 8.10 -6.51 -23.07
CA LEU A 224 9.50 -6.90 -23.08
C LEU A 224 10.44 -5.72 -22.86
N ARG A 225 11.48 -5.96 -22.08
CA ARG A 225 12.60 -5.06 -21.86
C ARG A 225 13.63 -5.16 -22.96
N ALA A 226 14.48 -4.14 -23.14
CA ALA A 226 15.49 -4.09 -24.20
C ALA A 226 16.45 -5.29 -24.16
N ASN A 227 16.89 -5.71 -22.97
CA ASN A 227 17.75 -6.88 -22.76
C ASN A 227 17.03 -8.20 -23.08
N GLU A 228 15.72 -8.29 -22.81
CA GLU A 228 14.93 -9.48 -23.14
C GLU A 228 14.74 -9.65 -24.65
N VAL A 229 14.49 -8.54 -25.36
CA VAL A 229 14.45 -8.53 -26.83
C VAL A 229 15.78 -9.00 -27.42
N GLN A 230 16.90 -8.54 -26.89
CA GLN A 230 18.23 -9.00 -27.32
C GLN A 230 18.44 -10.48 -27.04
N THR A 231 18.04 -10.95 -25.86
CA THR A 231 18.10 -12.37 -25.49
C THR A 231 17.29 -13.24 -26.44
N LEU A 232 16.03 -12.86 -26.71
CA LEU A 232 15.17 -13.59 -27.65
C LEU A 232 15.77 -13.66 -29.05
N ARG A 233 16.31 -12.56 -29.55
CA ARG A 233 17.01 -12.54 -30.84
C ARG A 233 18.24 -13.46 -30.85
N GLY A 234 18.97 -13.53 -29.73
CA GLY A 234 20.08 -14.46 -29.55
C GLY A 234 19.63 -15.92 -29.59
N VAL A 235 18.53 -16.25 -28.94
CA VAL A 235 17.90 -17.59 -28.94
C VAL A 235 17.52 -17.98 -30.35
N ILE A 236 16.78 -17.15 -31.09
CA ILE A 236 16.39 -17.40 -32.48
C ILE A 236 17.63 -17.71 -33.32
N LYS A 237 18.64 -16.85 -33.29
CA LYS A 237 19.90 -17.03 -34.04
C LYS A 237 20.62 -18.35 -33.69
N SER A 238 20.59 -18.76 -32.44
CA SER A 238 21.21 -20.01 -31.98
C SER A 238 20.48 -21.24 -32.50
N LEU A 239 19.14 -21.25 -32.46
CA LEU A 239 18.31 -22.32 -32.94
C LEU A 239 18.47 -22.52 -34.46
N VAL A 240 18.48 -21.45 -35.23
CA VAL A 240 18.71 -21.47 -36.68
C VAL A 240 20.07 -22.08 -37.04
N ARG A 241 21.13 -21.69 -36.32
CA ARG A 241 22.47 -22.26 -36.50
C ARG A 241 22.53 -23.76 -36.20
N LEU A 242 21.82 -24.22 -35.17
CA LEU A 242 21.73 -25.63 -34.82
C LEU A 242 21.02 -26.43 -35.91
N GLY A 243 19.92 -25.92 -36.47
CA GLY A 243 19.19 -26.53 -37.57
C GLY A 243 20.08 -26.70 -38.83
N ALA A 244 20.82 -25.66 -39.19
CA ALA A 244 21.74 -25.67 -40.34
C ALA A 244 22.90 -26.65 -40.16
N ARG A 245 23.42 -26.87 -38.95
CA ARG A 245 24.48 -27.86 -38.65
C ARG A 245 23.96 -29.30 -38.76
N ARG A 246 22.73 -29.60 -38.28
CA ARG A 246 22.12 -30.92 -38.37
C ARG A 246 21.79 -31.29 -39.81
N GLY A 247 21.34 -30.34 -40.64
CA GLY A 247 21.08 -30.58 -42.05
C GLY A 247 22.34 -30.91 -42.87
N LYS A 248 23.53 -30.34 -42.49
CA LYS A 248 24.80 -30.68 -43.16
C LYS A 248 25.37 -32.02 -42.72
N GLY A 249 25.22 -32.43 -41.46
CA GLY A 249 25.70 -33.76 -41.00
C GLY A 249 24.89 -34.94 -41.56
N GLN A 250 23.66 -34.76 -42.03
CA GLN A 250 22.88 -35.79 -42.72
C GLN A 250 23.17 -35.87 -44.23
N ALA A 251 23.77 -34.83 -44.82
CA ALA A 251 24.13 -34.81 -46.24
C ALA A 251 25.50 -35.49 -46.55
N ASP A 252 26.33 -35.65 -45.52
CA ASP A 252 27.67 -36.28 -45.64
C ASP A 252 27.64 -37.79 -45.31
N GLU A 253 26.48 -38.38 -44.97
CA GLU A 253 26.30 -39.81 -44.69
C GLU A 253 25.50 -40.58 -45.80
N VAL A 254 25.33 -40.01 -46.98
CA VAL A 254 24.66 -40.71 -48.14
C VAL A 254 25.63 -40.90 -49.28
#